data_e042bbe9fda6560377bf02056f6721eb
#
_entry.id   e042bbe9fda6560377bf02056f6721eb
#
_cell.length_a   1.000
_cell.length_b   1.000
_cell.length_c   1.000
_cell.angle_alpha   90.00
_cell.angle_beta   90.00
_cell.angle_gamma   90.00
#
_symmetry.space_group_name_H-M   'P 1'
#
loop_
_entity.id
_entity.type
_entity.pdbx_description
1 polymer ?
#
loop_
_entity_poly.entity_id
_entity_poly.type
_entity_poly.pdbx_seq_one_letter_code
_entity_poly.pdbx_strand_id
1 'polypeptide(L)'
;GYYRIAEMADYNPVAMINEQIQEREADDFGASVRATLNVLPIEGLKWDNFVSYNQQRYQSNSYRTRYYPSTIGQDGVASISNEYTNDIQYESTVNYSNTFNKHSIQTVLGYAYQRQTGEYSSMGNQGFDTDDGVTHKIGAGTSINEGMASMYSYKESNTYIAFFVRVMYNYDEKYLVSVSLRRDGSSRFGKDNKGG
;
A
#
# COMPACT_ATOMS: atom_id res chain seq x y z
N GLY A 1 15.43 -37.05 -16.11
CA GLY A 1 15.17 -36.89 -14.70
C GLY A 1 16.28 -36.12 -14.00
N TYR A 2 15.95 -35.33 -13.03
CA TYR A 2 16.92 -34.54 -12.24
C TYR A 2 17.58 -35.45 -11.18
N TYR A 3 18.90 -35.36 -11.04
CA TYR A 3 19.64 -36.11 -10.03
C TYR A 3 19.34 -35.55 -8.63
N ARG A 4 19.03 -36.41 -7.67
CA ARG A 4 19.02 -36.11 -6.24
C ARG A 4 20.38 -36.46 -5.65
N ILE A 5 20.98 -35.56 -4.87
CA ILE A 5 22.10 -35.84 -4.00
C ILE A 5 21.52 -36.44 -2.73
N ALA A 6 21.69 -37.75 -2.53
CA ALA A 6 20.99 -38.56 -1.51
C ALA A 6 21.33 -38.17 -0.04
N GLU A 7 22.34 -37.35 0.20
CA GLU A 7 22.84 -37.01 1.54
C GLU A 7 22.63 -35.53 1.91
N MET A 8 22.13 -34.71 1.00
CA MET A 8 21.83 -33.28 1.28
C MET A 8 20.33 -33.06 1.25
N ALA A 9 19.83 -32.31 2.25
CA ALA A 9 18.44 -31.81 2.30
C ALA A 9 18.13 -30.83 1.16
N ASP A 10 19.13 -30.45 0.36
CA ASP A 10 19.01 -29.47 -0.70
C ASP A 10 18.50 -30.08 -2.00
N TYR A 11 17.51 -29.41 -2.57
CA TYR A 11 16.93 -29.78 -3.85
C TYR A 11 17.82 -29.34 -5.03
N ASN A 12 17.75 -30.05 -6.15
CA ASN A 12 18.47 -29.69 -7.36
C ASN A 12 18.07 -28.28 -7.86
N PRO A 13 18.98 -27.29 -7.90
CA PRO A 13 18.62 -25.92 -8.28
C PRO A 13 18.12 -25.80 -9.73
N VAL A 14 18.61 -26.65 -10.63
CA VAL A 14 18.17 -26.67 -12.04
C VAL A 14 16.72 -27.13 -12.13
N ALA A 15 16.33 -28.14 -11.34
CA ALA A 15 14.94 -28.56 -11.27
C ALA A 15 14.06 -27.45 -10.69
N MET A 16 14.50 -26.74 -9.65
CA MET A 16 13.74 -25.65 -9.07
C MET A 16 13.46 -24.51 -10.06
N ILE A 17 14.42 -24.21 -10.92
CA ILE A 17 14.27 -23.15 -11.93
C ILE A 17 13.36 -23.61 -13.10
N ASN A 18 13.55 -24.83 -13.57
CA ASN A 18 12.84 -25.32 -14.76
C ASN A 18 11.40 -25.77 -14.48
N GLU A 19 11.12 -26.21 -13.24
CA GLU A 19 9.84 -26.80 -12.86
C GLU A 19 8.94 -25.82 -12.08
N GLN A 20 9.30 -24.54 -12.05
CA GLN A 20 8.47 -23.48 -11.49
C GLN A 20 8.18 -22.42 -12.54
N ILE A 21 6.90 -22.16 -12.74
CA ILE A 21 6.40 -21.03 -13.53
C ILE A 21 5.93 -19.97 -12.56
N GLN A 22 6.39 -18.75 -12.71
CA GLN A 22 5.95 -17.62 -11.91
C GLN A 22 5.71 -16.40 -12.80
N GLU A 23 4.47 -15.94 -12.79
CA GLU A 23 4.02 -14.74 -13.48
C GLU A 23 3.68 -13.67 -12.44
N ARG A 24 4.13 -12.45 -12.68
CA ARG A 24 3.85 -11.31 -11.79
C ARG A 24 3.48 -10.13 -12.64
N GLU A 25 2.38 -9.51 -12.28
CA GLU A 25 1.89 -8.27 -12.88
C GLU A 25 1.72 -7.24 -11.79
N ALA A 26 2.14 -6.02 -12.07
CA ALA A 26 1.97 -4.88 -11.19
C ALA A 26 1.50 -3.68 -12.00
N ASP A 27 0.36 -3.12 -11.62
CA ASP A 27 -0.21 -1.92 -12.20
C ASP A 27 -0.28 -0.84 -11.13
N ASP A 28 0.36 0.29 -11.39
CA ASP A 28 0.34 1.45 -10.52
C ASP A 28 -0.30 2.63 -11.25
N PHE A 29 -1.33 3.20 -10.64
CA PHE A 29 -1.97 4.42 -11.11
C PHE A 29 -1.92 5.48 -10.03
N GLY A 30 -1.41 6.67 -10.36
CA GLY A 30 -1.38 7.82 -9.47
C GLY A 30 -1.84 9.08 -10.18
N ALA A 31 -2.70 9.84 -9.49
CA ALA A 31 -3.12 11.15 -9.94
C ALA A 31 -3.14 12.13 -8.75
N SER A 32 -2.73 13.36 -8.98
CA SER A 32 -2.80 14.41 -7.97
C SER A 32 -3.13 15.77 -8.58
N VAL A 33 -3.81 16.58 -7.78
CA VAL A 33 -4.13 17.98 -8.12
C VAL A 33 -3.77 18.86 -6.94
N ARG A 34 -3.10 19.97 -7.22
CA ARG A 34 -2.84 21.03 -6.25
C ARG A 34 -3.43 22.35 -6.77
N ALA A 35 -4.16 23.03 -5.90
CA ALA A 35 -4.73 24.34 -6.17
C ALA A 35 -4.30 25.32 -5.08
N THR A 36 -3.70 26.44 -5.47
CA THR A 36 -3.34 27.54 -4.58
C THR A 36 -4.17 28.77 -4.94
N LEU A 37 -4.90 29.29 -3.98
CA LEU A 37 -5.74 30.46 -4.12
C LEU A 37 -5.17 31.62 -3.26
N ASN A 38 -4.96 32.77 -3.87
CA ASN A 38 -4.73 33.99 -3.11
C ASN A 38 -6.08 34.55 -2.67
N VAL A 39 -6.28 34.70 -1.35
CA VAL A 39 -7.56 35.11 -0.78
C VAL A 39 -7.63 36.64 -0.75
N LEU A 40 -8.19 37.23 -1.80
CA LEU A 40 -8.39 38.68 -1.88
C LEU A 40 -9.58 39.12 -1.03
N PRO A 41 -9.54 40.30 -0.37
CA PRO A 41 -8.51 41.34 -0.43
C PRO A 41 -7.40 41.24 0.63
N ILE A 42 -7.20 40.09 1.29
CA ILE A 42 -6.26 39.94 2.39
C ILE A 42 -4.88 39.65 1.82
N GLU A 43 -4.00 40.65 1.83
CA GLU A 43 -2.62 40.50 1.38
C GLU A 43 -1.87 39.49 2.25
N GLY A 44 -1.12 38.58 1.60
CA GLY A 44 -0.35 37.55 2.28
C GLY A 44 -1.14 36.31 2.67
N LEU A 45 -2.47 36.26 2.44
CA LEU A 45 -3.29 35.08 2.71
C LEU A 45 -3.41 34.18 1.49
N LYS A 46 -3.01 32.92 1.65
CA LYS A 46 -3.10 31.87 0.63
C LYS A 46 -3.81 30.66 1.18
N TRP A 47 -4.60 30.02 0.34
CA TRP A 47 -5.24 28.76 0.62
C TRP A 47 -4.76 27.70 -0.39
N ASP A 48 -4.07 26.69 0.12
CA ASP A 48 -3.54 25.57 -0.66
C ASP A 48 -4.38 24.34 -0.41
N ASN A 49 -4.74 23.67 -1.47
CA ASN A 49 -5.44 22.40 -1.44
C ASN A 49 -4.70 21.37 -2.28
N PHE A 50 -4.54 20.20 -1.76
CA PHE A 50 -3.91 19.07 -2.42
C PHE A 50 -4.80 17.84 -2.28
N VAL A 51 -5.05 17.18 -3.40
CA VAL A 51 -5.73 15.88 -3.45
C VAL A 51 -4.85 14.93 -4.23
N SER A 52 -4.65 13.74 -3.72
CA SER A 52 -4.04 12.65 -4.47
C SER A 52 -4.81 11.36 -4.32
N TYR A 53 -4.78 10.57 -5.36
CA TYR A 53 -5.28 9.22 -5.43
C TYR A 53 -4.20 8.31 -6.01
N ASN A 54 -3.87 7.25 -5.28
CA ASN A 54 -2.94 6.23 -5.73
C ASN A 54 -3.61 4.87 -5.63
N GLN A 55 -3.48 4.07 -6.68
CA GLN A 55 -3.98 2.71 -6.76
C GLN A 55 -2.83 1.80 -7.18
N GLN A 56 -2.66 0.71 -6.47
CA GLN A 56 -1.71 -0.34 -6.80
C GLN A 56 -2.45 -1.66 -6.90
N ARG A 57 -2.20 -2.39 -7.97
CA ARG A 57 -2.67 -3.76 -8.16
C ARG A 57 -1.46 -4.64 -8.36
N TYR A 58 -1.38 -5.70 -7.61
CA TYR A 58 -0.36 -6.72 -7.76
C TYR A 58 -1.02 -8.08 -7.88
N GLN A 59 -0.65 -8.82 -8.92
CA GLN A 59 -1.08 -10.19 -9.15
C GLN A 59 0.13 -11.09 -9.27
N SER A 60 0.09 -12.23 -8.61
CA SER A 60 1.12 -13.26 -8.71
C SER A 60 0.47 -14.62 -8.92
N ASN A 61 0.84 -15.25 -10.02
CA ASN A 61 0.47 -16.62 -10.37
C ASN A 61 1.72 -17.48 -10.27
N SER A 62 1.65 -18.57 -9.54
CA SER A 62 2.77 -19.52 -9.38
C SER A 62 2.26 -20.93 -9.65
N TYR A 63 3.01 -21.66 -10.41
CA TYR A 63 2.78 -23.09 -10.65
C TYR A 63 4.10 -23.85 -10.50
N ARG A 64 4.09 -24.91 -9.73
CA ARG A 64 5.15 -25.90 -9.62
C ARG A 64 4.66 -27.17 -10.28
N THR A 65 5.39 -27.65 -11.26
CA THR A 65 5.02 -28.86 -11.98
C THR A 65 5.09 -30.10 -11.09
N ARG A 66 4.55 -31.21 -11.54
CA ARG A 66 4.67 -32.50 -10.85
C ARG A 66 6.10 -32.97 -10.60
N TYR A 67 7.08 -32.40 -11.30
CA TYR A 67 8.50 -32.73 -11.16
C TYR A 67 9.27 -31.79 -10.25
N TYR A 68 8.60 -30.78 -9.69
CA TYR A 68 9.23 -29.84 -8.77
C TYR A 68 9.65 -30.56 -7.47
N PRO A 69 10.93 -30.43 -7.04
CA PRO A 69 11.49 -31.30 -6.02
C PRO A 69 10.77 -31.36 -4.68
N SER A 70 10.23 -30.25 -4.20
CA SER A 70 9.54 -30.20 -2.89
C SER A 70 8.08 -30.64 -2.94
N THR A 71 7.49 -30.78 -4.15
CA THR A 71 6.08 -31.10 -4.34
C THR A 71 5.86 -32.37 -5.16
N ILE A 72 6.90 -33.21 -5.26
CA ILE A 72 6.79 -34.52 -5.93
C ILE A 72 5.69 -35.34 -5.30
N GLY A 73 4.79 -35.90 -6.13
CA GLY A 73 3.64 -36.70 -5.68
C GLY A 73 2.37 -35.88 -5.43
N GLN A 74 2.42 -34.57 -5.63
CA GLN A 74 1.24 -33.70 -5.54
C GLN A 74 0.61 -33.39 -6.89
N ASP A 75 1.14 -33.97 -7.99
CA ASP A 75 0.67 -33.77 -9.36
C ASP A 75 0.47 -32.31 -9.75
N GLY A 76 1.47 -31.47 -9.39
CA GLY A 76 1.49 -30.04 -9.62
C GLY A 76 0.77 -29.24 -8.53
N VAL A 77 1.31 -28.06 -8.22
CA VAL A 77 0.78 -27.14 -7.20
C VAL A 77 0.69 -25.74 -7.79
N ALA A 78 -0.52 -25.18 -7.81
CA ALA A 78 -0.79 -23.83 -8.27
C ALA A 78 -1.19 -22.89 -7.13
N SER A 79 -0.79 -21.65 -7.22
CA SER A 79 -1.30 -20.57 -6.37
C SER A 79 -1.49 -19.29 -7.14
N ILE A 80 -2.57 -18.57 -6.85
CA ILE A 80 -2.88 -17.24 -7.36
C ILE A 80 -3.05 -16.33 -6.16
N SER A 81 -2.41 -15.18 -6.19
CA SER A 81 -2.64 -14.12 -5.20
C SER A 81 -2.86 -12.77 -5.88
N ASN A 82 -3.80 -12.01 -5.33
CA ASN A 82 -4.11 -10.65 -5.77
C ASN A 82 -4.04 -9.74 -4.56
N GLU A 83 -3.36 -8.63 -4.74
CA GLU A 83 -3.29 -7.54 -3.77
C GLU A 83 -3.73 -6.25 -4.47
N TYR A 84 -4.57 -5.49 -3.78
CA TYR A 84 -5.11 -4.25 -4.27
C TYR A 84 -5.05 -3.21 -3.16
N THR A 85 -4.36 -2.10 -3.41
CA THR A 85 -4.24 -1.01 -2.46
C THR A 85 -4.71 0.30 -3.08
N ASN A 86 -5.58 1.01 -2.35
CA ASN A 86 -6.00 2.36 -2.67
C ASN A 86 -5.54 3.30 -1.55
N ASP A 87 -4.99 4.44 -1.92
CA ASP A 87 -4.64 5.53 -1.03
C ASP A 87 -5.25 6.84 -1.55
N ILE A 88 -6.06 7.47 -0.71
CA ILE A 88 -6.64 8.80 -0.96
C ILE A 88 -6.07 9.74 0.09
N GLN A 89 -5.48 10.83 -0.38
CA GLN A 89 -4.97 11.90 0.48
C GLN A 89 -5.64 13.22 0.12
N TYR A 90 -6.00 13.96 1.15
CA TYR A 90 -6.44 15.34 1.05
C TYR A 90 -5.70 16.18 2.08
N GLU A 91 -5.10 17.27 1.63
CA GLU A 91 -4.46 18.24 2.49
C GLU A 91 -4.96 19.65 2.13
N SER A 92 -5.31 20.41 3.14
CA SER A 92 -5.75 21.79 3.02
C SER A 92 -4.98 22.65 4.02
N THR A 93 -4.31 23.68 3.54
CA THR A 93 -3.57 24.61 4.38
C THR A 93 -3.93 26.06 4.08
N VAL A 94 -4.13 26.83 5.14
CA VAL A 94 -4.27 28.27 5.08
C VAL A 94 -2.97 28.89 5.59
N ASN A 95 -2.32 29.64 4.72
CA ASN A 95 -1.02 30.27 4.98
C ASN A 95 -1.22 31.80 4.99
N TYR A 96 -0.81 32.42 6.06
CA TYR A 96 -0.78 33.89 6.16
C TYR A 96 0.65 34.35 6.42
N SER A 97 1.12 35.30 5.64
CA SER A 97 2.44 35.91 5.83
C SER A 97 2.36 37.40 5.52
N ASN A 98 2.66 38.22 6.52
CA ASN A 98 2.67 39.65 6.34
C ASN A 98 3.67 40.32 7.28
N THR A 99 4.17 41.50 6.87
CA THR A 99 5.09 42.31 7.64
C THR A 99 4.53 43.75 7.79
N PHE A 100 4.34 44.17 9.04
CA PHE A 100 3.84 45.48 9.41
C PHE A 100 4.94 46.22 10.17
N ASN A 101 5.59 47.20 9.55
CA ASN A 101 6.74 47.90 10.11
C ASN A 101 7.85 46.89 10.54
N LYS A 102 8.03 46.72 11.86
CA LYS A 102 9.01 45.82 12.45
C LYS A 102 8.45 44.47 12.86
N HIS A 103 7.17 44.21 12.59
CA HIS A 103 6.47 42.99 12.99
C HIS A 103 6.27 42.10 11.76
N SER A 104 6.85 40.92 11.74
CA SER A 104 6.59 39.92 10.73
C SER A 104 5.87 38.72 11.36
N ILE A 105 4.76 38.35 10.75
CA ILE A 105 3.92 37.22 11.20
C ILE A 105 3.82 36.23 10.04
N GLN A 106 4.07 34.94 10.37
CA GLN A 106 3.81 33.83 9.48
C GLN A 106 2.97 32.80 10.22
N THR A 107 1.84 32.43 9.64
CA THR A 107 0.93 31.47 10.23
C THR A 107 0.53 30.42 9.22
N VAL A 108 0.50 29.15 9.65
CA VAL A 108 -0.01 28.03 8.89
C VAL A 108 -1.06 27.33 9.73
N LEU A 109 -2.24 27.16 9.17
CA LEU A 109 -3.30 26.30 9.70
C LEU A 109 -3.53 25.19 8.69
N GLY A 110 -3.50 23.93 9.12
CA GLY A 110 -3.61 22.80 8.19
C GLY A 110 -4.53 21.70 8.70
N TYR A 111 -5.13 21.04 7.72
CA TYR A 111 -5.90 19.82 7.86
C TYR A 111 -5.36 18.79 6.88
N ALA A 112 -5.13 17.57 7.35
CA ALA A 112 -4.76 16.45 6.50
C ALA A 112 -5.69 15.26 6.77
N TYR A 113 -6.07 14.59 5.70
CA TYR A 113 -6.85 13.36 5.70
C TYR A 113 -6.19 12.35 4.78
N GLN A 114 -6.01 11.13 5.26
CA GLN A 114 -5.57 10.01 4.43
C GLN A 114 -6.40 8.78 4.75
N ARG A 115 -6.79 8.07 3.70
CA ARG A 115 -7.44 6.77 3.83
C ARG A 115 -6.77 5.78 2.89
N GLN A 116 -6.21 4.74 3.48
CA GLN A 116 -5.65 3.60 2.77
C GLN A 116 -6.56 2.40 2.95
N THR A 117 -6.87 1.72 1.86
CA THR A 117 -7.63 0.46 1.85
C THR A 117 -6.80 -0.58 1.14
N GLY A 118 -6.58 -1.72 1.80
CA GLY A 118 -5.90 -2.89 1.25
C GLY A 118 -6.86 -4.07 1.15
N GLU A 119 -6.84 -4.77 0.03
CA GLU A 119 -7.57 -6.01 -0.21
C GLU A 119 -6.57 -7.07 -0.67
N TYR A 120 -6.65 -8.23 -0.08
CA TYR A 120 -5.84 -9.37 -0.45
C TYR A 120 -6.72 -10.59 -0.64
N SER A 121 -6.44 -11.36 -1.69
CA SER A 121 -7.04 -12.67 -1.88
C SER A 121 -6.00 -13.65 -2.41
N SER A 122 -6.09 -14.90 -1.99
CA SER A 122 -5.26 -15.97 -2.51
C SER A 122 -6.06 -17.27 -2.64
N MET A 123 -5.67 -18.03 -3.64
CA MET A 123 -6.21 -19.37 -3.92
C MET A 123 -5.03 -20.32 -4.17
N GLY A 124 -5.14 -21.55 -3.69
CA GLY A 124 -4.18 -22.61 -3.95
C GLY A 124 -4.91 -23.92 -4.26
N ASN A 125 -4.40 -24.68 -5.21
CA ASN A 125 -4.92 -25.99 -5.58
C ASN A 125 -3.77 -26.89 -6.06
N GLN A 126 -3.98 -28.19 -6.07
CA GLN A 126 -3.02 -29.19 -6.51
C GLN A 126 -3.72 -30.36 -7.20
N GLY A 127 -2.93 -31.27 -7.81
CA GLY A 127 -3.47 -32.45 -8.48
C GLY A 127 -4.02 -32.11 -9.87
N PHE A 128 -3.15 -31.67 -10.77
CA PHE A 128 -3.51 -31.33 -12.15
C PHE A 128 -3.16 -32.48 -13.11
N ASP A 129 -4.08 -32.79 -14.04
CA ASP A 129 -3.85 -33.82 -15.05
C ASP A 129 -2.74 -33.44 -16.06
N THR A 130 -2.56 -32.14 -16.29
CA THR A 130 -1.55 -31.59 -17.20
C THR A 130 -0.85 -30.39 -16.55
N ASP A 131 0.39 -30.14 -16.98
CA ASP A 131 1.18 -28.97 -16.56
C ASP A 131 0.89 -27.73 -17.43
N ASP A 132 0.10 -27.85 -18.51
CA ASP A 132 -0.15 -26.78 -19.47
C ASP A 132 -1.25 -25.80 -19.00
N GLY A 133 -0.91 -24.52 -18.96
CA GLY A 133 -1.85 -23.41 -18.73
C GLY A 133 -2.52 -23.40 -17.34
N VAL A 134 -1.92 -24.08 -16.37
CA VAL A 134 -2.47 -24.24 -15.02
C VAL A 134 -2.56 -22.91 -14.27
N THR A 135 -1.64 -21.96 -14.54
CA THR A 135 -1.68 -20.61 -13.95
C THR A 135 -2.99 -19.85 -14.20
N HIS A 136 -3.74 -20.25 -15.25
CA HIS A 136 -5.04 -19.65 -15.59
C HIS A 136 -6.24 -20.61 -15.36
N LYS A 137 -5.99 -21.83 -14.86
CA LYS A 137 -7.02 -22.86 -14.66
C LYS A 137 -6.92 -23.53 -13.29
N ILE A 138 -6.71 -22.74 -12.26
CA ILE A 138 -6.50 -23.26 -10.90
C ILE A 138 -7.64 -24.16 -10.39
N GLY A 139 -8.87 -23.97 -10.87
CA GLY A 139 -10.01 -24.82 -10.54
C GLY A 139 -9.96 -26.24 -11.11
N ALA A 140 -9.01 -26.55 -12.02
CA ALA A 140 -8.88 -27.89 -12.61
C ALA A 140 -8.15 -28.90 -11.69
N GLY A 141 -7.51 -28.45 -10.63
CA GLY A 141 -6.85 -29.35 -9.66
C GLY A 141 -7.87 -30.14 -8.85
N THR A 142 -7.56 -31.40 -8.58
CA THR A 142 -8.47 -32.37 -7.93
C THR A 142 -8.70 -32.09 -6.45
N SER A 143 -7.74 -31.45 -5.77
CA SER A 143 -7.83 -31.18 -4.31
C SER A 143 -8.99 -30.28 -3.90
N ILE A 144 -9.58 -29.52 -4.82
CA ILE A 144 -10.82 -28.76 -4.55
C ILE A 144 -11.98 -29.71 -4.24
N ASN A 145 -12.08 -30.85 -4.92
CA ASN A 145 -13.13 -31.83 -4.70
C ASN A 145 -12.96 -32.59 -3.39
N GLU A 146 -11.74 -32.61 -2.86
CA GLU A 146 -11.39 -33.25 -1.59
C GLU A 146 -11.44 -32.28 -0.41
N GLY A 147 -11.79 -31.02 -0.65
CA GLY A 147 -11.83 -29.97 0.37
C GLY A 147 -10.44 -29.53 0.86
N MET A 148 -9.38 -29.81 0.11
CA MET A 148 -7.99 -29.47 0.44
C MET A 148 -7.45 -28.24 -0.30
N ALA A 149 -8.21 -27.66 -1.22
CA ALA A 149 -7.86 -26.39 -1.84
C ALA A 149 -7.87 -25.27 -0.80
N SER A 150 -6.91 -24.36 -0.87
CA SER A 150 -6.83 -23.20 0.02
C SER A 150 -7.49 -21.97 -0.60
N MET A 151 -8.28 -21.25 0.20
CA MET A 151 -8.83 -19.95 -0.17
C MET A 151 -8.72 -19.02 1.03
N TYR A 152 -8.20 -17.81 0.79
CA TYR A 152 -8.04 -16.82 1.83
C TYR A 152 -8.29 -15.42 1.27
N SER A 153 -8.96 -14.58 2.05
CA SER A 153 -9.12 -13.16 1.70
C SER A 153 -9.27 -12.31 2.94
N TYR A 154 -8.81 -11.08 2.87
CA TYR A 154 -9.08 -10.06 3.87
C TYR A 154 -9.14 -8.68 3.23
N LYS A 155 -9.78 -7.77 3.95
CA LYS A 155 -9.82 -6.34 3.62
C LYS A 155 -9.53 -5.54 4.87
N GLU A 156 -8.65 -4.56 4.75
CA GLU A 156 -8.35 -3.61 5.81
C GLU A 156 -8.53 -2.18 5.32
N SER A 157 -8.82 -1.28 6.25
CA SER A 157 -8.90 0.15 5.96
C SER A 157 -8.34 0.94 7.12
N ASN A 158 -7.44 1.85 6.82
CA ASN A 158 -6.82 2.74 7.77
C ASN A 158 -7.15 4.18 7.41
N THR A 159 -7.56 4.95 8.40
CA THR A 159 -7.84 6.38 8.25
C THR A 159 -6.95 7.16 9.19
N TYR A 160 -6.37 8.22 8.67
CA TYR A 160 -5.54 9.16 9.40
C TYR A 160 -6.08 10.57 9.19
N ILE A 161 -6.17 11.36 10.28
CA ILE A 161 -6.61 12.75 10.27
C ILE A 161 -5.63 13.56 11.12
N ALA A 162 -5.22 14.70 10.62
CA ALA A 162 -4.39 15.63 11.38
C ALA A 162 -4.89 17.06 11.27
N PHE A 163 -4.81 17.78 12.37
CA PHE A 163 -4.94 19.23 12.45
C PHE A 163 -3.64 19.81 12.99
N PHE A 164 -3.14 20.85 12.34
CA PHE A 164 -1.93 21.50 12.81
C PHE A 164 -2.01 23.02 12.64
N VAL A 165 -1.36 23.71 13.55
CA VAL A 165 -1.17 25.16 13.50
C VAL A 165 0.27 25.48 13.85
N ARG A 166 0.84 26.43 13.14
CA ARG A 166 2.13 27.02 13.47
C ARG A 166 2.02 28.52 13.32
N VAL A 167 2.53 29.23 14.30
CA VAL A 167 2.66 30.68 14.30
C VAL A 167 4.11 31.02 14.54
N MET A 168 4.67 31.84 13.66
CA MET A 168 6.00 32.39 13.79
C MET A 168 5.88 33.92 13.81
N TYR A 169 6.49 34.53 14.78
CA TYR A 169 6.52 35.96 14.95
C TYR A 169 7.96 36.44 15.07
N ASN A 170 8.27 37.49 14.34
CA ASN A 170 9.58 38.12 14.36
C ASN A 170 9.40 39.63 14.56
N TYR A 171 10.12 40.18 15.52
CA TYR A 171 10.16 41.61 15.81
C TYR A 171 11.55 42.17 15.52
N ASP A 172 11.62 43.14 14.59
CA ASP A 172 12.84 43.91 14.23
C ASP A 172 14.05 43.00 13.90
N GLU A 173 13.79 41.77 13.39
CA GLU A 173 14.79 40.73 13.12
C GLU A 173 15.65 40.33 14.35
N LYS A 174 15.22 40.74 15.55
CA LYS A 174 15.95 40.50 16.81
C LYS A 174 15.29 39.47 17.70
N TYR A 175 13.96 39.43 17.70
CA TYR A 175 13.21 38.54 18.57
C TYR A 175 12.32 37.62 17.73
N LEU A 176 12.62 36.35 17.77
CA LEU A 176 11.84 35.31 17.09
C LEU A 176 11.13 34.43 18.11
N VAL A 177 9.83 34.22 17.88
CA VAL A 177 9.01 33.26 18.65
C VAL A 177 8.32 32.33 17.65
N SER A 178 8.34 31.05 17.92
CA SER A 178 7.63 30.05 17.14
C SER A 178 6.84 29.13 18.06
N VAL A 179 5.55 28.94 17.78
CA VAL A 179 4.67 28.02 18.46
C VAL A 179 4.07 27.08 17.42
N SER A 180 4.08 25.79 17.72
CA SER A 180 3.47 24.75 16.87
C SER A 180 2.62 23.84 17.73
N LEU A 181 1.40 23.54 17.26
CA LEU A 181 0.50 22.56 17.85
C LEU A 181 0.05 21.62 16.74
N ARG A 182 -0.04 20.33 17.07
CA ARG A 182 -0.53 19.30 16.17
C ARG A 182 -1.37 18.30 16.93
N ARG A 183 -2.46 17.90 16.35
CA ARG A 183 -3.31 16.83 16.86
C ARG A 183 -3.53 15.80 15.74
N ASP A 184 -3.20 14.56 16.04
CA ASP A 184 -3.30 13.44 15.11
C ASP A 184 -4.35 12.44 15.61
N GLY A 185 -5.11 11.88 14.68
CA GLY A 185 -6.05 10.80 14.91
C GLY A 185 -5.82 9.69 13.91
N SER A 186 -5.84 8.43 14.36
CA SER A 186 -5.71 7.27 13.50
C SER A 186 -6.68 6.17 13.90
N SER A 187 -7.25 5.49 12.91
CA SER A 187 -8.07 4.30 13.14
C SER A 187 -7.26 3.10 13.66
N ARG A 188 -5.93 3.16 13.57
CA ARG A 188 -5.01 2.14 14.12
C ARG A 188 -4.77 2.29 15.62
N PHE A 189 -5.09 3.44 16.21
CA PHE A 189 -5.01 3.63 17.64
C PHE A 189 -6.11 2.81 18.33
N GLY A 190 -5.80 2.22 19.49
CA GLY A 190 -6.75 1.43 20.30
C GLY A 190 -8.03 2.21 20.62
N LYS A 191 -9.09 1.47 21.01
CA LYS A 191 -10.44 2.03 21.23
C LYS A 191 -10.47 3.23 22.17
N ASP A 192 -9.51 3.33 23.09
CA ASP A 192 -9.45 4.36 24.13
C ASP A 192 -8.48 5.52 23.82
N ASN A 193 -7.67 5.42 22.76
CA ASN A 193 -6.64 6.40 22.37
C ASN A 193 -6.66 6.69 20.87
N LYS A 194 -7.78 7.19 20.36
CA LYS A 194 -7.91 7.51 18.92
C LYS A 194 -7.28 8.83 18.48
N GLY A 195 -6.65 9.55 19.36
CA GLY A 195 -5.99 10.81 19.07
C GLY A 195 -4.88 11.13 20.08
N GLY A 196 -3.83 11.77 19.60
CA GLY A 196 -2.71 12.31 20.36
C GLY A 196 -2.57 13.80 20.10
#